data_ea72ba4db68b71eab272c5718988c134
#
_entry.id   ea72ba4db68b71eab272c5718988c134
#
_cell.length_a   1.000
_cell.length_b   1.000
_cell.length_c   1.000
_cell.angle_alpha   90.00
_cell.angle_beta   90.00
_cell.angle_gamma   90.00
#
_symmetry.space_group_name_H-M   'P 1'
#
loop_
_entity.id
_entity.type
_entity.pdbx_description
1 polymer ?
#
loop_
_entity_poly.entity_id
_entity_poly.type
_entity_poly.pdbx_seq_one_letter_code
_entity_poly.pdbx_strand_id
1 'polypeptide(L)'
;MIKLSKQFINLKLNPEDEKEPKNRELQQKYKVNGFPAVVFATPDGNMISNNPGYRPPVPFAELMKRTLEQQANFKKLVVMQKNDPKNLNLMVDLALIYIERENLSKAQPLIDQIIQNDPKDQAGHLVIIYQALGLMYLSQGKIDSAESKLEEILSIHHSGTDLSSLYFQLGLYYGQNASNQPDPSGEYQKAIAFFETVVKKYSKSQVFEEAQLYIGISYELKGDRNQAKKVLDKLRNTAKNPEILNRANSFLERLNKLSQ
;
A
#
# COMPACT_ATOMS: atom_id res chain seq x y z
N MET A 1 -1.02 23.70 17.29
CA MET A 1 -1.56 23.65 15.92
C MET A 1 -1.44 24.98 15.18
N ILE A 2 -1.98 26.10 15.65
CA ILE A 2 -1.92 27.42 14.96
C ILE A 2 -0.49 27.88 14.63
N LYS A 3 0.47 27.73 15.56
CA LYS A 3 1.89 28.07 15.27
C LYS A 3 2.50 27.18 14.18
N LEU A 4 2.08 25.92 14.12
CA LEU A 4 2.58 24.96 13.15
C LEU A 4 1.98 25.21 11.76
N SER A 5 0.70 25.59 11.68
CA SER A 5 0.04 25.89 10.39
C SER A 5 0.66 27.08 9.65
N LYS A 6 1.33 28.00 10.38
CA LYS A 6 2.07 29.12 9.77
C LYS A 6 3.29 28.69 8.92
N GLN A 7 3.72 27.46 9.05
CA GLN A 7 4.79 26.88 8.22
C GLN A 7 4.27 26.32 6.89
N PHE A 8 2.97 26.40 6.65
CA PHE A 8 2.30 25.97 5.42
C PHE A 8 1.56 27.15 4.77
N ILE A 9 1.38 27.08 3.47
CA ILE A 9 0.39 27.88 2.75
C ILE A 9 -0.92 27.10 2.82
N ASN A 10 -1.87 27.61 3.60
CA ASN A 10 -3.14 26.93 3.85
C ASN A 10 -4.17 27.37 2.80
N LEU A 11 -4.68 26.39 2.05
CA LEU A 11 -5.77 26.57 1.09
C LEU A 11 -6.98 25.76 1.55
N LYS A 12 -8.16 26.37 1.47
CA LYS A 12 -9.43 25.67 1.63
C LYS A 12 -10.14 25.69 0.29
N LEU A 13 -10.42 24.50 -0.25
CA LEU A 13 -11.02 24.31 -1.55
C LEU A 13 -12.39 23.66 -1.38
N ASN A 14 -13.37 24.12 -2.16
CA ASN A 14 -14.68 23.47 -2.30
C ASN A 14 -14.82 22.98 -3.76
N PRO A 15 -14.63 21.68 -4.03
CA PRO A 15 -14.74 21.14 -5.40
C PRO A 15 -16.17 21.15 -5.98
N GLU A 16 -17.17 21.36 -5.13
CA GLU A 16 -18.59 21.47 -5.52
C GLU A 16 -18.99 22.90 -5.91
N ASP A 17 -18.08 23.86 -5.74
CA ASP A 17 -18.30 25.24 -6.15
C ASP A 17 -18.14 25.40 -7.66
N GLU A 18 -19.27 25.54 -8.36
CA GLU A 18 -19.30 25.70 -9.81
C GLU A 18 -18.65 27.01 -10.30
N LYS A 19 -18.49 28.01 -9.43
CA LYS A 19 -17.84 29.28 -9.76
C LYS A 19 -16.31 29.16 -9.78
N GLU A 20 -15.76 28.09 -9.20
CA GLU A 20 -14.33 27.85 -9.08
C GLU A 20 -13.94 26.48 -9.67
N PRO A 21 -14.00 26.32 -11.02
CA PRO A 21 -13.76 25.01 -11.67
C PRO A 21 -12.36 24.44 -11.40
N LYS A 22 -11.39 25.30 -11.10
CA LYS A 22 -10.03 24.88 -10.71
C LYS A 22 -10.00 24.02 -9.44
N ASN A 23 -10.99 24.16 -8.54
CA ASN A 23 -11.08 23.34 -7.35
C ASN A 23 -11.33 21.88 -7.69
N ARG A 24 -12.14 21.60 -8.72
CA ARG A 24 -12.39 20.26 -9.25
C ARG A 24 -11.16 19.67 -9.96
N GLU A 25 -10.42 20.48 -10.69
CA GLU A 25 -9.16 20.07 -11.31
C GLU A 25 -8.13 19.66 -10.23
N LEU A 26 -8.01 20.42 -9.14
CA LEU A 26 -7.15 20.10 -8.02
C LEU A 26 -7.61 18.84 -7.27
N GLN A 27 -8.91 18.64 -7.10
CA GLN A 27 -9.47 17.42 -6.55
C GLN A 27 -9.03 16.19 -7.36
N GLN A 28 -9.18 16.26 -8.68
CA GLN A 28 -8.76 15.19 -9.60
C GLN A 28 -7.24 14.99 -9.59
N LYS A 29 -6.47 16.08 -9.68
CA LYS A 29 -5.01 16.07 -9.66
C LYS A 29 -4.47 15.34 -8.41
N TYR A 30 -5.06 15.61 -7.26
CA TYR A 30 -4.62 15.03 -5.98
C TYR A 30 -5.42 13.78 -5.56
N LYS A 31 -6.26 13.24 -6.47
CA LYS A 31 -7.04 12.00 -6.25
C LYS A 31 -7.86 12.02 -4.96
N VAL A 32 -8.53 13.14 -4.69
CA VAL A 32 -9.39 13.28 -3.52
C VAL A 32 -10.76 12.67 -3.83
N ASN A 33 -11.03 11.48 -3.28
CA ASN A 33 -12.25 10.70 -3.55
C ASN A 33 -13.32 10.84 -2.45
N GLY A 34 -13.05 11.63 -1.39
CA GLY A 34 -14.00 11.83 -0.29
C GLY A 34 -13.60 13.00 0.59
N PHE A 35 -14.55 13.52 1.37
CA PHE A 35 -14.39 14.70 2.21
C PHE A 35 -14.67 14.38 3.69
N PRO A 36 -14.00 15.08 4.62
CA PRO A 36 -12.89 15.99 4.39
C PRO A 36 -11.61 15.26 3.99
N ALA A 37 -10.71 15.94 3.28
CA ALA A 37 -9.37 15.43 2.98
C ALA A 37 -8.33 16.54 3.15
N VAL A 38 -7.13 16.17 3.59
CA VAL A 38 -5.99 17.07 3.70
C VAL A 38 -4.87 16.60 2.77
N VAL A 39 -4.56 17.42 1.79
CA VAL A 39 -3.46 17.18 0.86
C VAL A 39 -2.28 18.05 1.24
N PHE A 40 -1.10 17.44 1.41
CA PHE A 40 0.15 18.16 1.47
C PHE A 40 0.81 18.14 0.10
N ALA A 41 1.22 19.31 -0.38
CA ALA A 41 1.90 19.46 -1.65
C ALA A 41 3.11 20.39 -1.52
N THR A 42 4.06 20.25 -2.42
CA THR A 42 5.20 21.18 -2.55
C THR A 42 4.76 22.48 -3.23
N PRO A 43 5.57 23.56 -3.15
CA PRO A 43 5.22 24.84 -3.81
C PRO A 43 5.04 24.74 -5.32
N ASP A 44 5.70 23.79 -5.97
CA ASP A 44 5.56 23.46 -7.40
C ASP A 44 4.39 22.53 -7.70
N GLY A 45 3.56 22.23 -6.69
CA GLY A 45 2.31 21.47 -6.82
C GLY A 45 2.47 19.97 -6.99
N ASN A 46 3.62 19.39 -6.60
CA ASN A 46 3.74 17.94 -6.49
C ASN A 46 3.14 17.44 -5.17
N MET A 47 2.37 16.37 -5.23
CA MET A 47 1.80 15.76 -4.03
C MET A 47 2.89 15.21 -3.11
N ILE A 48 2.79 15.49 -1.82
CA ILE A 48 3.57 14.85 -0.76
C ILE A 48 2.75 13.72 -0.14
N SER A 49 1.51 14.02 0.23
CA SER A 49 0.57 13.00 0.71
C SER A 49 -0.89 13.46 0.59
N ASN A 50 -1.80 12.51 0.40
CA ASN A 50 -3.24 12.69 0.50
C ASN A 50 -3.74 11.95 1.75
N ASN A 51 -4.45 12.65 2.61
CA ASN A 51 -4.91 12.16 3.91
C ASN A 51 -6.43 12.33 4.01
N PRO A 52 -7.20 11.32 3.59
CA PRO A 52 -8.66 11.36 3.67
C PRO A 52 -9.14 11.23 5.12
N GLY A 53 -10.34 11.76 5.35
CA GLY A 53 -11.04 11.69 6.62
C GLY A 53 -10.66 12.79 7.61
N TYR A 54 -11.53 12.96 8.60
CA TYR A 54 -11.30 13.89 9.70
C TYR A 54 -10.22 13.37 10.65
N ARG A 55 -9.35 14.27 11.10
CA ARG A 55 -8.37 14.01 12.15
C ARG A 55 -8.54 14.97 13.31
N PRO A 56 -8.60 14.49 14.56
CA PRO A 56 -8.58 15.35 15.75
C PRO A 56 -7.33 16.24 15.81
N PRO A 57 -7.34 17.35 16.58
CA PRO A 57 -6.27 18.33 16.58
C PRO A 57 -4.87 17.77 16.89
N VAL A 58 -4.75 16.83 17.84
CA VAL A 58 -3.44 16.27 18.23
C VAL A 58 -2.87 15.39 17.12
N PRO A 59 -3.56 14.33 16.61
CA PRO A 59 -3.09 13.56 15.48
C PRO A 59 -2.84 14.39 14.22
N PHE A 60 -3.62 15.45 14.00
CA PHE A 60 -3.39 16.36 12.87
C PHE A 60 -2.09 17.17 13.02
N ALA A 61 -1.80 17.67 14.22
CA ALA A 61 -0.55 18.36 14.47
C ALA A 61 0.68 17.44 14.32
N GLU A 62 0.57 16.19 14.72
CA GLU A 62 1.61 15.17 14.51
C GLU A 62 1.83 14.88 13.03
N LEU A 63 0.75 14.75 12.25
CA LEU A 63 0.82 14.59 10.80
C LEU A 63 1.54 15.77 10.14
N MET A 64 1.23 17.01 10.53
CA MET A 64 1.90 18.21 10.03
C MET A 64 3.40 18.21 10.34
N LYS A 65 3.79 17.88 11.59
CA LYS A 65 5.21 17.78 11.97
C LYS A 65 5.95 16.75 11.14
N ARG A 66 5.39 15.55 11.05
CA ARG A 66 5.96 14.45 10.25
C ARG A 66 6.13 14.86 8.79
N THR A 67 5.15 15.54 8.20
CA THR A 67 5.24 16.02 6.80
C THR A 67 6.39 17.02 6.62
N LEU A 68 6.60 17.95 7.57
CA LEU A 68 7.72 18.89 7.52
C LEU A 68 9.07 18.19 7.65
N GLU A 69 9.18 17.22 8.56
CA GLU A 69 10.39 16.40 8.76
C GLU A 69 10.72 15.58 7.53
N GLN A 70 9.72 14.90 6.96
CA GLN A 70 9.87 14.15 5.71
C GLN A 70 10.34 15.05 4.56
N GLN A 71 9.77 16.24 4.43
CA GLN A 71 10.18 17.20 3.40
C GLN A 71 11.60 17.75 3.62
N ALA A 72 11.98 17.97 4.87
CA ALA A 72 13.34 18.40 5.20
C ALA A 72 14.37 17.29 4.87
N ASN A 73 14.05 16.04 5.21
CA ASN A 73 14.89 14.89 4.91
C ASN A 73 14.99 14.66 3.39
N PHE A 74 13.88 14.76 2.67
CA PHE A 74 13.89 14.68 1.20
C PHE A 74 14.82 15.73 0.57
N LYS A 75 14.77 17.00 1.03
CA LYS A 75 15.67 18.04 0.53
C LYS A 75 17.14 17.72 0.80
N LYS A 76 17.46 17.18 1.99
CA LYS A 76 18.83 16.72 2.31
C LYS A 76 19.29 15.61 1.37
N LEU A 77 18.44 14.59 1.15
CA LEU A 77 18.75 13.48 0.22
C LEU A 77 19.04 13.98 -1.20
N VAL A 78 18.25 14.94 -1.70
CA VAL A 78 18.49 15.54 -3.03
C VAL A 78 19.85 16.23 -3.10
N VAL A 79 20.26 16.93 -2.04
CA VAL A 79 21.59 17.57 -1.99
C VAL A 79 22.70 16.53 -1.91
N MET A 80 22.52 15.51 -1.07
CA MET A 80 23.50 14.42 -0.92
C MET A 80 23.72 13.69 -2.25
N GLN A 81 22.64 13.34 -2.95
CA GLN A 81 22.72 12.64 -4.23
C GLN A 81 23.39 13.51 -5.32
N LYS A 82 23.19 14.85 -5.31
CA LYS A 82 23.93 15.75 -6.21
C LYS A 82 25.42 15.77 -5.93
N ASN A 83 25.82 15.65 -4.66
CA ASN A 83 27.23 15.66 -4.25
C ASN A 83 27.90 14.28 -4.47
N ASP A 84 27.11 13.20 -4.42
CA ASP A 84 27.57 11.83 -4.67
C ASP A 84 26.62 11.13 -5.68
N PRO A 85 26.71 11.50 -6.98
CA PRO A 85 25.76 11.05 -8.00
C PRO A 85 25.87 9.56 -8.35
N LYS A 86 26.88 8.86 -7.86
CA LYS A 86 27.07 7.41 -8.10
C LYS A 86 26.61 6.54 -6.93
N ASN A 87 26.16 7.12 -5.85
CA ASN A 87 25.71 6.41 -4.66
C ASN A 87 24.35 5.76 -4.88
N LEU A 88 24.36 4.45 -5.08
CA LEU A 88 23.15 3.68 -5.37
C LEU A 88 22.14 3.74 -4.22
N ASN A 89 22.58 3.73 -2.96
CA ASN A 89 21.68 3.82 -1.82
C ASN A 89 20.89 5.14 -1.82
N LEU A 90 21.56 6.28 -2.13
CA LEU A 90 20.87 7.58 -2.23
C LEU A 90 19.89 7.61 -3.42
N MET A 91 20.23 6.95 -4.52
CA MET A 91 19.31 6.82 -5.66
C MET A 91 18.09 5.99 -5.29
N VAL A 92 18.26 4.88 -4.57
CA VAL A 92 17.16 4.03 -4.08
C VAL A 92 16.25 4.84 -3.15
N ASP A 93 16.80 5.50 -2.14
CA ASP A 93 16.03 6.30 -1.19
C ASP A 93 15.19 7.37 -1.91
N LEU A 94 15.77 8.07 -2.88
CA LEU A 94 15.06 9.07 -3.67
C LEU A 94 14.01 8.44 -4.60
N ALA A 95 14.34 7.32 -5.26
CA ALA A 95 13.40 6.61 -6.12
C ALA A 95 12.16 6.16 -5.33
N LEU A 96 12.35 5.61 -4.13
CA LEU A 96 11.25 5.19 -3.26
C LEU A 96 10.36 6.37 -2.85
N ILE A 97 10.95 7.52 -2.48
CA ILE A 97 10.17 8.73 -2.17
C ILE A 97 9.39 9.23 -3.39
N TYR A 98 9.99 9.19 -4.59
CA TYR A 98 9.29 9.58 -5.80
C TYR A 98 8.17 8.60 -6.17
N ILE A 99 8.36 7.29 -5.96
CA ILE A 99 7.31 6.27 -6.14
C ILE A 99 6.17 6.50 -5.16
N GLU A 100 6.46 6.72 -3.87
CA GLU A 100 5.44 7.03 -2.84
C GLU A 100 4.60 8.27 -3.21
N ARG A 101 5.24 9.26 -3.85
CA ARG A 101 4.59 10.48 -4.35
C ARG A 101 3.98 10.32 -5.75
N GLU A 102 3.98 9.12 -6.29
CA GLU A 102 3.52 8.80 -7.66
C GLU A 102 4.20 9.63 -8.77
N ASN A 103 5.41 10.10 -8.51
CA ASN A 103 6.18 10.90 -9.47
C ASN A 103 7.17 10.01 -10.25
N LEU A 104 6.61 9.15 -11.11
CA LEU A 104 7.40 8.20 -11.90
C LEU A 104 8.38 8.88 -12.87
N SER A 105 8.07 10.07 -13.35
CA SER A 105 9.00 10.82 -14.22
C SER A 105 10.31 11.18 -13.54
N LYS A 106 10.31 11.30 -12.20
CA LYS A 106 11.51 11.52 -11.41
C LYS A 106 12.12 10.23 -10.87
N ALA A 107 11.33 9.20 -10.63
CA ALA A 107 11.81 7.89 -10.18
C ALA A 107 12.55 7.14 -11.30
N GLN A 108 12.00 7.11 -12.52
CA GLN A 108 12.51 6.29 -13.61
C GLN A 108 13.99 6.52 -13.95
N PRO A 109 14.49 7.76 -14.09
CA PRO A 109 15.91 7.98 -14.37
C PRO A 109 16.85 7.44 -13.28
N LEU A 110 16.41 7.42 -12.02
CA LEU A 110 17.18 6.83 -10.91
C LEU A 110 17.17 5.31 -10.99
N ILE A 111 16.02 4.72 -11.29
CA ILE A 111 15.85 3.27 -11.47
C ILE A 111 16.73 2.78 -12.64
N ASP A 112 16.73 3.48 -13.77
CA ASP A 112 17.55 3.14 -14.92
C ASP A 112 19.04 3.15 -14.58
N GLN A 113 19.50 4.13 -13.78
CA GLN A 113 20.89 4.19 -13.32
C GLN A 113 21.21 3.05 -12.34
N ILE A 114 20.28 2.68 -11.45
CA ILE A 114 20.47 1.54 -10.54
C ILE A 114 20.62 0.25 -11.36
N ILE A 115 19.75 0.00 -12.34
CA ILE A 115 19.83 -1.15 -13.23
C ILE A 115 21.16 -1.19 -13.98
N GLN A 116 21.63 -0.06 -14.50
CA GLN A 116 22.91 0.01 -15.23
C GLN A 116 24.11 -0.31 -14.34
N ASN A 117 24.07 0.09 -13.07
CA ASN A 117 25.20 -0.10 -12.14
C ASN A 117 25.17 -1.44 -11.41
N ASP A 118 23.98 -2.05 -11.22
CA ASP A 118 23.80 -3.36 -10.62
C ASP A 118 22.76 -4.20 -11.39
N PRO A 119 23.07 -4.63 -12.64
CA PRO A 119 22.10 -5.31 -13.50
C PRO A 119 21.69 -6.70 -12.99
N LYS A 120 22.42 -7.26 -12.03
CA LYS A 120 22.11 -8.55 -11.38
C LYS A 120 21.46 -8.38 -10.01
N ASP A 121 21.22 -7.14 -9.62
CA ASP A 121 20.65 -6.77 -8.32
C ASP A 121 21.36 -7.44 -7.13
N GLN A 122 22.68 -7.45 -7.15
CA GLN A 122 23.47 -8.09 -6.07
C GLN A 122 23.22 -7.43 -4.71
N ALA A 123 22.90 -6.13 -4.71
CA ALA A 123 22.57 -5.37 -3.51
C ALA A 123 21.11 -5.48 -3.07
N GLY A 124 20.21 -6.07 -3.88
CA GLY A 124 18.77 -6.17 -3.58
C GLY A 124 17.98 -4.88 -3.74
N HIS A 125 18.53 -3.90 -4.44
CA HIS A 125 17.89 -2.58 -4.62
C HIS A 125 16.65 -2.64 -5.51
N LEU A 126 16.70 -3.44 -6.60
CA LEU A 126 15.60 -3.55 -7.56
C LEU A 126 14.40 -4.26 -6.95
N VAL A 127 14.63 -5.27 -6.10
CA VAL A 127 13.53 -5.96 -5.40
C VAL A 127 12.73 -4.98 -4.55
N ILE A 128 13.39 -4.09 -3.80
CA ILE A 128 12.74 -3.08 -2.96
C ILE A 128 11.97 -2.08 -3.83
N ILE A 129 12.57 -1.62 -4.93
CA ILE A 129 11.95 -0.67 -5.86
C ILE A 129 10.74 -1.30 -6.55
N TYR A 130 10.85 -2.53 -7.05
CA TYR A 130 9.74 -3.20 -7.74
C TYR A 130 8.60 -3.54 -6.79
N GLN A 131 8.89 -3.87 -5.53
CA GLN A 131 7.87 -4.02 -4.48
C GLN A 131 7.11 -2.70 -4.26
N ALA A 132 7.82 -1.58 -4.15
CA ALA A 132 7.19 -0.26 -4.00
C ALA A 132 6.34 0.13 -5.22
N LEU A 133 6.83 -0.15 -6.45
CA LEU A 133 6.07 0.06 -7.68
C LEU A 133 4.82 -0.83 -7.73
N GLY A 134 4.93 -2.10 -7.36
CA GLY A 134 3.80 -3.02 -7.30
C GLY A 134 2.70 -2.51 -6.36
N LEU A 135 3.06 -2.08 -5.15
CA LEU A 135 2.14 -1.50 -4.19
C LEU A 135 1.51 -0.19 -4.69
N MET A 136 2.30 0.67 -5.34
CA MET A 136 1.79 1.89 -5.97
C MET A 136 0.79 1.57 -7.09
N TYR A 137 1.07 0.60 -7.97
CA TYR A 137 0.15 0.19 -9.03
C TYR A 137 -1.14 -0.40 -8.46
N LEU A 138 -1.08 -1.20 -7.40
CA LEU A 138 -2.28 -1.69 -6.69
C LEU A 138 -3.15 -0.55 -6.16
N SER A 139 -2.53 0.47 -5.54
CA SER A 139 -3.27 1.64 -5.06
C SER A 139 -3.97 2.43 -6.18
N GLN A 140 -3.49 2.28 -7.42
CA GLN A 140 -4.08 2.87 -8.63
C GLN A 140 -5.07 1.94 -9.36
N GLY A 141 -5.31 0.73 -8.86
CA GLY A 141 -6.13 -0.29 -9.51
C GLY A 141 -5.50 -0.92 -10.77
N LYS A 142 -4.20 -0.74 -10.98
CA LYS A 142 -3.45 -1.27 -12.14
C LYS A 142 -2.89 -2.65 -11.82
N ILE A 143 -3.76 -3.64 -11.77
CA ILE A 143 -3.42 -4.99 -11.32
C ILE A 143 -2.35 -5.65 -12.18
N ASP A 144 -2.48 -5.60 -13.50
CA ASP A 144 -1.52 -6.25 -14.42
C ASP A 144 -0.11 -5.68 -14.25
N SER A 145 0.00 -4.36 -14.00
CA SER A 145 1.28 -3.71 -13.72
C SER A 145 1.87 -4.14 -12.38
N ALA A 146 1.02 -4.37 -11.38
CA ALA A 146 1.48 -4.83 -10.06
C ALA A 146 1.96 -6.28 -10.12
N GLU A 147 1.25 -7.15 -10.82
CA GLU A 147 1.64 -8.55 -11.03
C GLU A 147 2.92 -8.64 -11.85
N SER A 148 3.07 -7.84 -12.91
CA SER A 148 4.32 -7.75 -13.67
C SER A 148 5.51 -7.42 -12.77
N LYS A 149 5.36 -6.50 -11.80
CA LYS A 149 6.45 -6.20 -10.85
C LYS A 149 6.75 -7.36 -9.92
N LEU A 150 5.75 -8.11 -9.49
CA LEU A 150 5.97 -9.34 -8.72
C LEU A 150 6.73 -10.39 -9.55
N GLU A 151 6.39 -10.57 -10.83
CA GLU A 151 7.10 -11.48 -11.73
C GLU A 151 8.57 -11.05 -11.93
N GLU A 152 8.82 -9.75 -12.11
CA GLU A 152 10.17 -9.19 -12.19
C GLU A 152 10.97 -9.50 -10.92
N ILE A 153 10.40 -9.30 -9.72
CA ILE A 153 11.04 -9.65 -8.44
C ILE A 153 11.38 -11.15 -8.39
N LEU A 154 10.44 -12.00 -8.77
CA LEU A 154 10.64 -13.45 -8.73
C LEU A 154 11.72 -13.92 -9.71
N SER A 155 11.94 -13.18 -10.81
CA SER A 155 12.99 -13.48 -11.80
C SER A 155 14.40 -13.13 -11.30
N ILE A 156 14.53 -12.20 -10.35
CA ILE A 156 15.83 -11.74 -9.81
C ILE A 156 16.47 -12.77 -8.85
N HIS A 157 15.73 -13.78 -8.40
CA HIS A 157 16.22 -14.86 -7.51
C HIS A 157 16.82 -14.39 -6.17
N HIS A 158 16.37 -13.26 -5.63
CA HIS A 158 16.78 -12.81 -4.31
C HIS A 158 16.09 -13.62 -3.20
N SER A 159 16.88 -14.37 -2.43
CA SER A 159 16.40 -15.02 -1.21
C SER A 159 16.46 -14.03 -0.05
N GLY A 160 15.38 -13.89 0.70
CA GLY A 160 15.37 -13.18 1.98
C GLY A 160 14.56 -11.88 2.04
N THR A 161 14.10 -11.33 0.91
CA THR A 161 13.23 -10.14 0.93
C THR A 161 11.82 -10.51 1.37
N ASP A 162 11.27 -9.76 2.31
CA ASP A 162 9.89 -9.93 2.76
C ASP A 162 8.92 -9.28 1.77
N LEU A 163 8.25 -10.10 0.96
CA LEU A 163 7.23 -9.69 0.00
C LEU A 163 5.80 -9.87 0.55
N SER A 164 5.67 -10.17 1.84
CA SER A 164 4.36 -10.47 2.45
C SER A 164 3.33 -9.37 2.22
N SER A 165 3.73 -8.10 2.30
CA SER A 165 2.83 -6.96 2.06
C SER A 165 2.32 -6.93 0.62
N LEU A 166 3.17 -7.20 -0.38
CA LEU A 166 2.75 -7.21 -1.79
C LEU A 166 1.77 -8.37 -2.06
N TYR A 167 2.11 -9.58 -1.61
CA TYR A 167 1.21 -10.73 -1.71
C TYR A 167 -0.12 -10.50 -1.00
N PHE A 168 -0.08 -9.91 0.19
CA PHE A 168 -1.28 -9.63 0.97
C PHE A 168 -2.19 -8.61 0.26
N GLN A 169 -1.63 -7.52 -0.28
CA GLN A 169 -2.40 -6.50 -1.00
C GLN A 169 -2.97 -7.04 -2.33
N LEU A 170 -2.26 -7.92 -3.04
CA LEU A 170 -2.80 -8.63 -4.20
C LEU A 170 -3.99 -9.49 -3.80
N GLY A 171 -3.88 -10.25 -2.71
CA GLY A 171 -4.99 -11.04 -2.16
C GLY A 171 -6.21 -10.18 -1.82
N LEU A 172 -6.01 -9.03 -1.17
CA LEU A 172 -7.10 -8.07 -0.87
C LEU A 172 -7.75 -7.54 -2.14
N TYR A 173 -6.96 -7.16 -3.13
CA TYR A 173 -7.48 -6.68 -4.42
C TYR A 173 -8.41 -7.70 -5.06
N TYR A 174 -7.95 -8.95 -5.20
CA TYR A 174 -8.76 -10.01 -5.81
C TYR A 174 -10.00 -10.33 -4.98
N GLY A 175 -9.89 -10.40 -3.65
CA GLY A 175 -11.04 -10.63 -2.76
C GLY A 175 -12.11 -9.53 -2.84
N GLN A 176 -11.70 -8.26 -2.95
CA GLN A 176 -12.61 -7.13 -3.11
C GLN A 176 -13.23 -7.08 -4.51
N ASN A 177 -12.44 -7.35 -5.54
CA ASN A 177 -12.90 -7.31 -6.93
C ASN A 177 -13.87 -8.45 -7.26
N ALA A 178 -13.77 -9.58 -6.55
CA ALA A 178 -14.67 -10.73 -6.70
C ALA A 178 -16.15 -10.32 -6.59
N SER A 179 -16.50 -9.41 -5.69
CA SER A 179 -17.87 -8.94 -5.49
C SER A 179 -18.48 -8.24 -6.71
N ASN A 180 -17.64 -7.82 -7.66
CA ASN A 180 -18.05 -7.12 -8.87
C ASN A 180 -18.15 -8.04 -10.09
N GLN A 181 -17.86 -9.35 -9.93
CA GLN A 181 -17.86 -10.34 -11.02
C GLN A 181 -19.16 -11.15 -11.03
N PRO A 182 -19.65 -11.54 -12.22
CA PRO A 182 -20.80 -12.45 -12.33
C PRO A 182 -20.53 -13.83 -11.72
N ASP A 183 -19.29 -14.34 -11.85
CA ASP A 183 -18.79 -15.54 -11.16
C ASP A 183 -17.54 -15.18 -10.34
N PRO A 184 -17.71 -14.96 -9.04
CA PRO A 184 -16.61 -14.51 -8.17
C PRO A 184 -15.65 -15.64 -7.76
N SER A 185 -15.96 -16.90 -8.07
CA SER A 185 -15.22 -18.07 -7.55
C SER A 185 -13.75 -18.06 -7.94
N GLY A 186 -13.42 -17.67 -9.17
CA GLY A 186 -12.05 -17.57 -9.67
C GLY A 186 -11.24 -16.49 -8.94
N GLU A 187 -11.84 -15.34 -8.68
CA GLU A 187 -11.20 -14.24 -7.99
C GLU A 187 -10.92 -14.58 -6.51
N TYR A 188 -11.87 -15.22 -5.82
CA TYR A 188 -11.62 -15.70 -4.45
C TYR A 188 -10.53 -16.77 -4.42
N GLN A 189 -10.43 -17.63 -5.45
CA GLN A 189 -9.37 -18.62 -5.53
C GLN A 189 -7.99 -17.96 -5.68
N LYS A 190 -7.86 -16.90 -6.49
CA LYS A 190 -6.63 -16.10 -6.60
C LYS A 190 -6.28 -15.42 -5.27
N ALA A 191 -7.27 -14.81 -4.61
CA ALA A 191 -7.09 -14.19 -3.30
C ALA A 191 -6.53 -15.20 -2.28
N ILE A 192 -7.12 -16.40 -2.20
CA ILE A 192 -6.66 -17.48 -1.33
C ILE A 192 -5.21 -17.85 -1.64
N ALA A 193 -4.85 -18.02 -2.91
CA ALA A 193 -3.49 -18.40 -3.32
C ALA A 193 -2.44 -17.34 -2.88
N PHE A 194 -2.75 -16.06 -3.00
CA PHE A 194 -1.89 -14.97 -2.54
C PHE A 194 -1.74 -14.97 -1.01
N PHE A 195 -2.83 -15.09 -0.25
CA PHE A 195 -2.77 -15.18 1.21
C PHE A 195 -2.06 -16.44 1.70
N GLU A 196 -2.28 -17.59 1.05
CA GLU A 196 -1.55 -18.82 1.37
C GLU A 196 -0.04 -18.68 1.14
N THR A 197 0.38 -17.91 0.14
CA THR A 197 1.81 -17.61 -0.07
C THR A 197 2.39 -16.85 1.12
N VAL A 198 1.64 -15.87 1.67
CA VAL A 198 2.04 -15.17 2.91
C VAL A 198 2.19 -16.17 4.06
N VAL A 199 1.19 -17.02 4.26
CA VAL A 199 1.19 -17.99 5.37
C VAL A 199 2.31 -19.01 5.25
N LYS A 200 2.63 -19.46 4.03
CA LYS A 200 3.67 -20.48 3.79
C LYS A 200 5.09 -19.91 3.89
N LYS A 201 5.32 -18.72 3.31
CA LYS A 201 6.68 -18.17 3.15
C LYS A 201 7.05 -17.12 4.19
N TYR A 202 6.07 -16.42 4.78
CA TYR A 202 6.32 -15.23 5.61
C TYR A 202 5.65 -15.33 6.98
N SER A 203 5.88 -16.44 7.69
CA SER A 203 5.27 -16.73 9.00
C SER A 203 5.59 -15.74 10.12
N LYS A 204 6.62 -14.89 9.92
CA LYS A 204 7.02 -13.84 10.87
C LYS A 204 6.56 -12.45 10.47
N SER A 205 5.85 -12.31 9.34
CA SER A 205 5.39 -11.01 8.86
C SER A 205 4.26 -10.47 9.73
N GLN A 206 4.10 -9.15 9.72
CA GLN A 206 3.02 -8.47 10.44
C GLN A 206 1.62 -8.83 9.92
N VAL A 207 1.52 -9.21 8.63
CA VAL A 207 0.26 -9.57 7.99
C VAL A 207 -0.06 -11.08 8.02
N PHE A 208 0.75 -11.87 8.75
CA PHE A 208 0.60 -13.34 8.79
C PHE A 208 -0.77 -13.81 9.32
N GLU A 209 -1.17 -13.34 10.51
CA GLU A 209 -2.46 -13.72 11.10
C GLU A 209 -3.64 -13.14 10.32
N GLU A 210 -3.46 -11.94 9.77
CA GLU A 210 -4.47 -11.30 8.94
C GLU A 210 -4.67 -12.07 7.62
N ALA A 211 -3.60 -12.54 7.00
CA ALA A 211 -3.69 -13.41 5.82
C ALA A 211 -4.46 -14.71 6.11
N GLN A 212 -4.24 -15.35 7.27
CA GLN A 212 -5.01 -16.52 7.69
C GLN A 212 -6.51 -16.20 7.85
N LEU A 213 -6.83 -15.05 8.43
CA LEU A 213 -8.22 -14.59 8.55
C LEU A 213 -8.87 -14.43 7.17
N TYR A 214 -8.18 -13.77 6.25
CA TYR A 214 -8.72 -13.53 4.90
C TYR A 214 -8.80 -14.80 4.05
N ILE A 215 -7.98 -15.82 4.28
CA ILE A 215 -8.19 -17.16 3.69
C ILE A 215 -9.55 -17.72 4.12
N GLY A 216 -9.84 -17.68 5.43
CA GLY A 216 -11.13 -18.16 5.95
C GLY A 216 -12.32 -17.39 5.37
N ILE A 217 -12.24 -16.06 5.30
CA ILE A 217 -13.26 -15.20 4.71
C ILE A 217 -13.44 -15.51 3.22
N SER A 218 -12.35 -15.67 2.47
CA SER A 218 -12.42 -15.97 1.03
C SER A 218 -13.04 -17.33 0.74
N TYR A 219 -12.78 -18.35 1.56
CA TYR A 219 -13.45 -19.64 1.46
C TYR A 219 -14.96 -19.52 1.75
N GLU A 220 -15.36 -18.75 2.76
CA GLU A 220 -16.78 -18.51 3.05
C GLU A 220 -17.49 -17.84 1.88
N LEU A 221 -16.90 -16.76 1.35
CA LEU A 221 -17.45 -16.00 0.22
C LEU A 221 -17.48 -16.81 -1.07
N LYS A 222 -16.55 -17.75 -1.25
CA LYS A 222 -16.55 -18.73 -2.34
C LYS A 222 -17.63 -19.82 -2.17
N GLY A 223 -18.24 -19.95 -1.00
CA GLY A 223 -19.25 -20.96 -0.66
C GLY A 223 -18.68 -22.22 0.00
N ASP A 224 -17.37 -22.33 0.21
CA ASP A 224 -16.73 -23.47 0.87
C ASP A 224 -16.67 -23.26 2.39
N ARG A 225 -17.84 -23.39 3.04
CA ARG A 225 -17.99 -23.21 4.48
C ARG A 225 -17.15 -24.18 5.32
N ASN A 226 -16.90 -25.39 4.81
CA ASN A 226 -16.12 -26.39 5.53
C ASN A 226 -14.65 -25.96 5.64
N GLN A 227 -14.06 -25.50 4.53
CA GLN A 227 -12.69 -24.99 4.55
C GLN A 227 -12.60 -23.67 5.34
N ALA A 228 -13.57 -22.78 5.21
CA ALA A 228 -13.65 -21.55 5.99
C ALA A 228 -13.59 -21.85 7.49
N LYS A 229 -14.45 -22.75 7.98
CA LYS A 229 -14.49 -23.17 9.38
C LYS A 229 -13.16 -23.76 9.86
N LYS A 230 -12.59 -24.69 9.07
CA LYS A 230 -11.30 -25.33 9.39
C LYS A 230 -10.17 -24.30 9.56
N VAL A 231 -10.06 -23.33 8.66
CA VAL A 231 -9.02 -22.28 8.72
C VAL A 231 -9.25 -21.35 9.90
N LEU A 232 -10.48 -20.88 10.12
CA LEU A 232 -10.82 -19.97 11.19
C LEU A 232 -10.72 -20.63 12.58
N ASP A 233 -11.08 -21.91 12.74
CA ASP A 233 -10.87 -22.66 13.98
C ASP A 233 -9.39 -22.80 14.33
N LYS A 234 -8.55 -23.09 13.33
CA LYS A 234 -7.10 -23.11 13.52
C LYS A 234 -6.57 -21.73 13.94
N LEU A 235 -7.00 -20.67 13.27
CA LEU A 235 -6.60 -19.30 13.59
C LEU A 235 -7.02 -18.91 15.01
N ARG A 236 -8.26 -19.21 15.42
CA ARG A 236 -8.77 -18.98 16.77
C ARG A 236 -7.87 -19.57 17.86
N ASN A 237 -7.30 -20.75 17.60
CA ASN A 237 -6.45 -21.45 18.56
C ASN A 237 -4.98 -20.96 18.55
N THR A 238 -4.56 -20.19 17.55
CA THR A 238 -3.15 -19.80 17.35
C THR A 238 -2.90 -18.30 17.31
N ALA A 239 -3.95 -17.50 17.08
CA ALA A 239 -3.83 -16.05 16.97
C ALA A 239 -3.36 -15.41 18.28
N LYS A 240 -2.41 -14.49 18.16
CA LYS A 240 -1.87 -13.69 19.26
C LYS A 240 -2.46 -12.27 19.28
N ASN A 241 -2.91 -11.78 18.11
CA ASN A 241 -3.54 -10.48 18.01
C ASN A 241 -5.01 -10.57 18.45
N PRO A 242 -5.42 -9.85 19.54
CA PRO A 242 -6.79 -9.89 20.05
C PRO A 242 -7.85 -9.44 19.05
N GLU A 243 -7.52 -8.49 18.17
CA GLU A 243 -8.45 -8.00 17.14
C GLU A 243 -8.73 -9.09 16.10
N ILE A 244 -7.67 -9.76 15.63
CA ILE A 244 -7.81 -10.87 14.68
C ILE A 244 -8.58 -12.04 15.32
N LEU A 245 -8.31 -12.36 16.59
CA LEU A 245 -9.05 -13.38 17.34
C LEU A 245 -10.54 -13.04 17.43
N ASN A 246 -10.90 -11.79 17.78
CA ASN A 246 -12.29 -11.34 17.86
C ASN A 246 -12.99 -11.45 16.49
N ARG A 247 -12.32 -11.04 15.43
CA ARG A 247 -12.85 -11.16 14.06
C ARG A 247 -13.07 -12.64 13.68
N ALA A 248 -12.10 -13.52 13.93
CA ALA A 248 -12.23 -14.95 13.66
C ALA A 248 -13.43 -15.56 14.40
N ASN A 249 -13.61 -15.25 15.69
CA ASN A 249 -14.75 -15.70 16.47
C ASN A 249 -16.09 -15.23 15.88
N SER A 250 -16.20 -13.97 15.51
CA SER A 250 -17.42 -13.41 14.88
C SER A 250 -17.78 -14.12 13.57
N PHE A 251 -16.79 -14.46 12.74
CA PHE A 251 -17.01 -15.22 11.52
C PHE A 251 -17.44 -16.67 11.82
N LEU A 252 -16.82 -17.33 12.78
CA LEU A 252 -17.20 -18.70 13.18
C LEU A 252 -18.62 -18.77 13.73
N GLU A 253 -19.04 -17.82 14.57
CA GLU A 253 -20.41 -17.72 15.07
C GLU A 253 -21.43 -17.58 13.91
N ARG A 254 -21.11 -16.74 12.92
CA ARG A 254 -21.97 -16.58 11.73
C ARG A 254 -22.07 -17.89 10.92
N LEU A 255 -20.94 -18.57 10.69
CA LEU A 255 -20.92 -19.85 9.98
C LEU A 255 -21.73 -20.93 10.70
N ASN A 256 -21.68 -20.99 12.03
CA ASN A 256 -22.43 -21.94 12.82
C ASN A 256 -23.96 -21.68 12.76
N LYS A 257 -24.40 -20.41 12.76
CA LYS A 257 -25.81 -20.03 12.61
C LYS A 257 -26.39 -20.38 11.21
N LEU A 258 -25.56 -20.32 10.18
CA LEU A 258 -25.98 -20.64 8.81
C LEU A 258 -25.98 -22.18 8.52
N SER A 259 -25.49 -22.97 9.46
CA SER A 259 -25.43 -24.45 9.35
C SER A 259 -26.55 -25.14 10.14
N GLN A 260 -27.35 -24.38 10.86
CA GLN A 260 -28.59 -24.81 11.52
C GLN A 260 -29.82 -24.52 10.65
#